data_9d881cd76816f68a31854df295fef341
#
_entry.id   9d881cd76816f68a31854df295fef341
#
_cell.length_a   1.000
_cell.length_b   1.000
_cell.length_c   1.000
_cell.angle_alpha   90.00
_cell.angle_beta   90.00
_cell.angle_gamma   90.00
#
_symmetry.space_group_name_H-M   'P 1'
#
loop_
_entity.id
_entity.type
_entity.pdbx_description
1 polymer ?
#
loop_
_entity_poly.entity_id
_entity_poly.type
_entity_poly.pdbx_seq_one_letter_code
_entity_poly.pdbx_strand_id
1 'polypeptide(L)'
;ASATSAAPQGGWVIQIGASPDENSARGLLQNAQEKGGAALRSAKPFTVAFSKDGSQIYRARFGGFDGQNAAVHACNALKKKCVSCWASLQ
;
A
#
# COMPACT_ATOMS: atom_id res chain seq x y z
N ALA A 1 11.85 11.13 -10.98
CA ALA A 1 11.68 10.82 -10.36
C ALA A 1 11.32 10.11 -9.86
N SER A 2 11.34 9.77 -9.95
CA SER A 2 10.84 9.21 -9.52
C SER A 2 10.97 8.66 -8.59
N ALA A 3 11.07 9.03 -7.95
CA ALA A 3 11.21 8.68 -6.86
C ALA A 3 10.46 7.74 -6.41
N THR A 4 10.13 6.99 -7.02
CA THR A 4 9.49 6.12 -6.56
C THR A 4 10.10 5.27 -5.71
N SER A 5 9.63 4.93 -4.72
CA SER A 5 10.15 3.98 -3.91
C SER A 5 10.19 2.72 -4.63
N ALA A 6 11.24 2.04 -4.56
CA ALA A 6 11.36 0.74 -5.17
C ALA A 6 10.42 -0.22 -4.49
N ALA A 7 9.68 -0.97 -5.25
CA ALA A 7 8.80 -1.98 -4.70
C ALA A 7 9.64 -3.09 -4.08
N PRO A 8 9.22 -3.65 -2.95
CA PRO A 8 9.89 -4.82 -2.40
C PRO A 8 9.89 -5.96 -3.38
N GLN A 9 10.95 -6.73 -3.37
CA GLN A 9 11.12 -7.86 -4.28
C GLN A 9 10.29 -9.03 -3.82
N GLY A 10 9.34 -9.44 -4.65
CA GLY A 10 8.54 -10.63 -4.37
C GLY A 10 7.66 -10.50 -3.17
N GLY A 11 6.98 -11.58 -2.83
CA GLY A 11 6.20 -11.63 -1.63
C GLY A 11 4.83 -10.98 -1.71
N TRP A 12 4.22 -10.81 -0.56
CA TRP A 12 2.87 -10.29 -0.48
C TRP A 12 2.86 -8.81 -0.20
N VAL A 13 1.91 -8.12 -0.82
CA VAL A 13 1.70 -6.70 -0.60
C VAL A 13 0.23 -6.46 -0.30
N ILE A 14 -0.06 -5.33 0.30
CA ILE A 14 -1.43 -4.90 0.49
C ILE A 14 -1.60 -3.56 -0.24
N GLN A 15 -2.74 -3.38 -0.84
CA GLN A 15 -3.09 -2.13 -1.52
C GLN A 15 -4.21 -1.46 -0.75
N ILE A 16 -4.03 -0.20 -0.43
CA ILE A 16 -5.00 0.53 0.38
C ILE A 16 -5.79 1.55 -0.43
N GLY A 17 -5.38 1.80 -1.66
CA GLY A 17 -6.10 2.73 -2.49
C GLY A 17 -5.29 3.15 -3.68
N ALA A 18 -5.82 4.10 -4.43
CA ALA A 18 -5.16 4.66 -5.58
C ALA A 18 -5.60 6.09 -5.74
N SER A 19 -4.77 6.89 -6.39
CA SER A 19 -5.06 8.29 -6.58
C SER A 19 -4.43 8.75 -7.89
N PRO A 20 -5.04 9.71 -8.59
CA PRO A 20 -4.42 10.26 -9.79
C PRO A 20 -3.19 11.13 -9.50
N ASP A 21 -2.96 11.44 -8.23
CA ASP A 21 -1.88 12.30 -7.81
C ASP A 21 -0.96 11.57 -6.84
N GLU A 22 0.34 11.65 -7.06
CA GLU A 22 1.30 10.96 -6.21
C GLU A 22 1.25 11.44 -4.77
N ASN A 23 1.10 12.74 -4.57
CA ASN A 23 1.02 13.28 -3.21
C ASN A 23 -0.20 12.74 -2.46
N SER A 24 -1.32 12.62 -3.15
CA SER A 24 -2.52 12.04 -2.54
C SER A 24 -2.31 10.57 -2.19
N ALA A 25 -1.64 9.83 -3.06
CA ALA A 25 -1.33 8.43 -2.78
C ALA A 25 -0.43 8.29 -1.56
N ARG A 26 0.56 9.17 -1.43
CA ARG A 26 1.42 9.18 -0.24
C ARG A 26 0.64 9.53 1.00
N GLY A 27 -0.34 10.42 0.88
CA GLY A 27 -1.23 10.75 1.98
C GLY A 27 -2.03 9.56 2.44
N LEU A 28 -2.50 8.74 1.50
CA LEU A 28 -3.19 7.51 1.84
C LEU A 28 -2.29 6.57 2.63
N LEU A 29 -1.03 6.44 2.21
CA LEU A 29 -0.06 5.60 2.92
C LEU A 29 0.18 6.10 4.33
N GLN A 30 0.38 7.39 4.47
CA GLN A 30 0.62 7.98 5.78
C GLN A 30 -0.58 7.80 6.71
N ASN A 31 -1.77 8.02 6.19
CA ASN A 31 -2.99 7.84 6.96
C ASN A 31 -3.14 6.39 7.41
N ALA A 32 -2.84 5.44 6.52
CA ALA A 32 -2.92 4.04 6.85
C ALA A 32 -1.90 3.65 7.90
N GLN A 33 -0.68 4.21 7.82
CA GLN A 33 0.34 3.94 8.82
C GLN A 33 -0.10 4.42 10.20
N GLU A 34 -0.73 5.58 10.26
CA GLU A 34 -1.22 6.10 11.53
C GLU A 34 -2.33 5.23 12.10
N LYS A 35 -3.22 4.77 11.24
CA LYS A 35 -4.34 3.96 11.69
C LYS A 35 -3.95 2.52 11.95
N GLY A 36 -3.05 1.98 11.15
CA GLY A 36 -2.61 0.60 11.31
C GLY A 36 -1.62 0.40 12.43
N GLY A 37 -0.88 1.43 12.77
CA GLY A 37 0.04 1.39 13.89
C GLY A 37 0.98 0.20 13.85
N ALA A 38 0.90 -0.65 14.87
CA ALA A 38 1.81 -1.77 15.00
C ALA A 38 1.71 -2.77 13.85
N ALA A 39 0.53 -2.91 13.25
CA ALA A 39 0.36 -3.86 12.15
C ALA A 39 1.17 -3.48 10.92
N LEU A 40 1.48 -2.20 10.75
CA LEU A 40 2.24 -1.72 9.61
C LEU A 40 3.64 -1.26 9.97
N ARG A 41 4.08 -1.50 11.20
CA ARG A 41 5.36 -1.00 11.66
C ARG A 41 6.52 -1.49 10.81
N SER A 42 6.50 -2.76 10.43
CA SER A 42 7.56 -3.34 9.62
C SER A 42 7.25 -3.34 8.14
N ALA A 43 6.08 -2.86 7.74
CA ALA A 43 5.72 -2.79 6.34
C ALA A 43 6.37 -1.58 5.69
N LYS A 44 6.66 -1.71 4.40
CA LYS A 44 7.31 -0.65 3.65
C LYS A 44 6.31 0.00 2.71
N PRO A 45 6.01 1.28 2.88
CA PRO A 45 5.09 1.98 1.98
C PRO A 45 5.76 2.28 0.65
N PHE A 46 5.01 2.16 -0.42
CA PHE A 46 5.49 2.55 -1.73
C PHE A 46 4.30 2.84 -2.63
N THR A 47 4.56 3.58 -3.71
CA THR A 47 3.55 3.86 -4.71
C THR A 47 3.94 3.21 -6.02
N VAL A 48 2.94 2.81 -6.79
CA VAL A 48 3.16 2.22 -8.10
C VAL A 48 2.43 3.06 -9.13
N ALA A 49 3.17 3.61 -10.07
CA ALA A 49 2.58 4.38 -11.15
C ALA A 49 1.95 3.43 -12.15
N PHE A 50 0.75 3.75 -12.58
CA PHE A 50 0.02 2.92 -13.52
C PHE A 50 -0.70 3.84 -14.50
N SER A 51 -0.52 3.58 -15.80
CA SER A 51 -1.18 4.39 -16.83
C SER A 51 -2.30 3.57 -17.44
N LYS A 52 -3.48 4.20 -17.56
CA LYS A 52 -4.62 3.56 -18.18
C LYS A 52 -5.39 4.61 -18.95
N ASP A 53 -5.63 4.36 -20.22
CA ASP A 53 -6.42 5.24 -21.08
C ASP A 53 -5.92 6.68 -21.06
N GLY A 54 -4.60 6.85 -21.04
CA GLY A 54 -4.00 8.17 -21.02
C GLY A 54 -3.98 8.84 -19.67
N SER A 55 -4.53 8.20 -18.66
CA SER A 55 -4.52 8.75 -17.31
C SER A 55 -3.50 8.00 -16.46
N GLN A 56 -2.82 8.72 -15.60
CA GLN A 56 -1.85 8.13 -14.70
C GLN A 56 -2.45 8.02 -13.30
N ILE A 57 -2.27 6.87 -12.69
CA ILE A 57 -2.80 6.59 -11.37
C ILE A 57 -1.64 6.07 -10.51
N TYR A 58 -1.61 6.47 -9.27
CA TYR A 58 -0.62 5.99 -8.30
C TYR A 58 -1.33 5.12 -7.29
N ARG A 59 -0.89 3.87 -7.21
CA ARG A 59 -1.47 2.92 -6.27
C ARG A 59 -0.66 2.94 -4.99
N ALA A 60 -1.35 3.08 -3.87
CA ALA A 60 -0.71 3.12 -2.56
C ALA A 60 -0.66 1.71 -2.00
N ARG A 61 0.53 1.21 -1.73
CA ARG A 61 0.74 -0.17 -1.30
C ARG A 61 1.73 -0.25 -0.15
N PHE A 62 1.64 -1.33 0.61
CA PHE A 62 2.62 -1.68 1.60
C PHE A 62 3.18 -3.06 1.27
N GLY A 63 4.47 -3.24 1.41
CA GLY A 63 5.12 -4.51 1.14
C GLY A 63 5.96 -4.96 2.31
N GLY A 64 6.69 -6.06 2.10
CA GLY A 64 7.57 -6.58 3.13
C GLY A 64 6.90 -7.58 4.05
N PHE A 65 5.76 -8.13 3.65
CA PHE A 65 5.09 -9.15 4.46
C PHE A 65 5.68 -10.52 4.17
N ASP A 66 5.84 -11.31 5.22
CA ASP A 66 6.43 -12.64 5.10
C ASP A 66 5.59 -13.61 4.30
N GLY A 67 4.29 -13.40 4.26
CA GLY A 67 3.41 -14.29 3.53
C GLY A 67 1.98 -13.79 3.55
N GLN A 68 1.09 -14.61 3.02
CA GLN A 68 -0.31 -14.24 2.91
C GLN A 68 -0.93 -13.94 4.28
N ASN A 69 -0.61 -14.74 5.28
CA ASN A 69 -1.20 -14.52 6.60
C ASN A 69 -0.82 -13.17 7.17
N ALA A 70 0.43 -12.77 7.02
CA ALA A 70 0.87 -11.47 7.52
C ALA A 70 0.17 -10.33 6.79
N ALA A 71 0.06 -10.44 5.46
CA ALA A 71 -0.60 -9.41 4.67
C ALA A 71 -2.09 -9.30 5.02
N VAL A 72 -2.76 -10.44 5.14
CA VAL A 72 -4.18 -10.45 5.48
C VAL A 72 -4.41 -9.90 6.87
N HIS A 73 -3.53 -10.25 7.81
CA HIS A 73 -3.63 -9.75 9.17
C HIS A 73 -3.54 -8.22 9.19
N ALA A 74 -2.59 -7.67 8.46
CA ALA A 74 -2.44 -6.21 8.37
C ALA A 74 -3.66 -5.57 7.74
N CYS A 75 -4.19 -6.19 6.67
CA CYS A 75 -5.40 -5.69 6.03
C CYS A 75 -6.59 -5.69 6.99
N ASN A 76 -6.73 -6.76 7.77
CA ASN A 76 -7.84 -6.83 8.72
C ASN A 76 -7.74 -5.73 9.78
N ALA A 77 -6.53 -5.45 10.22
CA ALA A 77 -6.31 -4.36 11.17
C ALA A 77 -6.73 -3.01 10.59
N LEU A 78 -6.40 -2.79 9.31
CA LEU A 78 -6.79 -1.54 8.64
C LEU A 78 -8.29 -1.45 8.41
N LYS A 79 -8.92 -2.57 8.07
CA LYS A 79 -10.37 -2.57 7.84
C LYS A 79 -11.13 -2.21 9.11
N LYS A 80 -10.61 -2.60 10.26
CA LYS A 80 -11.22 -2.23 11.54
C LYS A 80 -11.17 -0.73 11.77
N LYS A 81 -10.26 -0.04 11.12
CA LYS A 81 -10.14 1.42 11.20
C LYS A 81 -10.75 2.10 9.99
N CYS A 82 -11.61 1.40 9.27
CA CYS A 82 -12.31 1.93 8.10
C CYS A 82 -11.37 2.29 6.94
N VAL A 83 -10.26 1.61 6.84
CA VAL A 83 -9.35 1.80 5.72
C VAL A 83 -9.53 0.65 4.75
N SER A 84 -9.77 0.98 3.49
CA SER A 84 -9.90 -0.05 2.46
C SER A 84 -8.56 -0.75 2.29
N CYS A 85 -8.61 -2.06 2.10
CA CYS A 85 -7.38 -2.82 1.99
C CYS A 85 -7.66 -4.17 1.33
N TRP A 86 -6.74 -4.60 0.50
CA TRP A 86 -6.76 -5.97 0.02
C TRP A 86 -5.33 -6.45 -0.21
N ALA A 87 -5.14 -7.74 0.02
CA ALA A 87 -3.83 -8.37 -0.10
C ALA A 87 -3.69 -9.00 -1.47
N SER A 88 -2.49 -8.96 -2.00
CA SER A 88 -2.21 -9.62 -3.27
C SER A 88 -0.75 -10.06 -3.31
N LEU A 89 -0.47 -11.02 -4.18
CA LEU A 89 0.88 -11.46 -4.40
C LEU A 89 1.50 -10.56 -5.45
N GLN A 90 2.67 -10.07 -5.17
CA GLN A 90 3.36 -9.18 -6.08
C GLN A 90 4.08 -9.96 -7.17
#